data_b15f220df179758f821815867aff02d3
#
_entry.id   b15f220df179758f821815867aff02d3
#
_cell.length_a   1.000
_cell.length_b   1.000
_cell.length_c   1.000
_cell.angle_alpha   90.00
_cell.angle_beta   90.00
_cell.angle_gamma   90.00
#
_symmetry.space_group_name_H-M   'P 1'
#
loop_
_entity.id
_entity.type
_entity.pdbx_description
1 polymer ?
#
loop_
_entity_poly.entity_id
_entity_poly.type
_entity_poly.pdbx_seq_one_letter_code
_entity_poly.pdbx_strand_id
1 'polypeptide(L)'
;VKRYFIYLGYNGKSFCGWQIQPNGMTVQQCIEEALSTILRQPVSIVGAGRTDAGVHARLMVAHFDWAETLPDPAFLADKLNRLLSKDIVIYRIVPVIPEAHARFDATSRTYQYYLTMQKDPFRYDLVYRYLGKLDFDRMNEACRVLFDYVDFTSFSKLHTDVKTNNCRIYEAGW
;
A
#
# COMPACT_ATOMS: atom_id res chain seq x y z
N VAL A 1 22.96 -10.77 -7.76
CA VAL A 1 21.55 -10.49 -7.46
C VAL A 1 21.22 -9.09 -7.88
N LYS A 2 20.12 -8.92 -8.58
CA LYS A 2 19.59 -7.63 -9.03
C LYS A 2 18.31 -7.33 -8.26
N ARG A 3 18.14 -6.10 -7.79
CA ARG A 3 16.92 -5.65 -7.12
C ARG A 3 16.00 -4.90 -8.07
N TYR A 4 14.71 -5.16 -7.92
CA TYR A 4 13.65 -4.53 -8.73
C TYR A 4 12.60 -3.94 -7.82
N PHE A 5 12.14 -2.73 -8.14
CA PHE A 5 10.94 -2.15 -7.55
C PHE A 5 9.74 -2.47 -8.42
N ILE A 6 8.65 -2.85 -7.76
CA ILE A 6 7.32 -3.04 -8.34
C ILE A 6 6.45 -1.88 -7.87
N TYR A 7 5.93 -1.11 -8.82
CA TYR A 7 4.91 -0.10 -8.57
C TYR A 7 3.55 -0.70 -8.89
N LEU A 8 2.66 -0.70 -7.92
CA LEU A 8 1.37 -1.38 -8.02
C LEU A 8 0.24 -0.61 -7.34
N GLY A 9 -0.99 -0.98 -7.67
CA GLY A 9 -2.19 -0.54 -6.98
C GLY A 9 -3.11 -1.72 -6.70
N TYR A 10 -4.00 -1.58 -5.73
CA TYR A 10 -4.98 -2.63 -5.44
C TYR A 10 -6.25 -2.08 -4.78
N ASN A 11 -7.36 -2.74 -5.08
CA ASN A 11 -8.58 -2.66 -4.31
C ASN A 11 -8.51 -3.70 -3.18
N GLY A 12 -8.37 -3.24 -1.94
CA GLY A 12 -8.16 -4.10 -0.78
C GLY A 12 -9.40 -4.81 -0.26
N LYS A 13 -10.59 -4.56 -0.83
CA LYS A 13 -11.87 -5.04 -0.30
C LYS A 13 -11.91 -6.56 -0.07
N SER A 14 -11.30 -7.33 -0.98
CA SER A 14 -11.29 -8.78 -0.95
C SER A 14 -10.05 -9.39 -0.27
N PHE A 15 -9.18 -8.55 0.31
CA PHE A 15 -7.92 -9.00 0.89
C PHE A 15 -7.85 -8.76 2.39
N CYS A 16 -7.17 -9.67 3.09
CA CYS A 16 -6.83 -9.55 4.51
C CYS A 16 -5.61 -8.64 4.73
N GLY A 17 -5.55 -7.53 4.00
CA GLY A 17 -4.45 -6.57 4.03
C GLY A 17 -3.29 -6.92 3.10
N TRP A 18 -2.19 -6.21 3.31
CA TRP A 18 -0.98 -6.40 2.50
C TRP A 18 -0.23 -7.67 2.85
N GLN A 19 0.17 -7.84 4.12
CA GLN A 19 1.15 -8.83 4.55
C GLN A 19 0.56 -10.24 4.65
N ILE A 20 1.30 -11.23 4.20
CA ILE A 20 0.98 -12.65 4.34
C ILE A 20 0.68 -12.99 5.79
N GLN A 21 -0.44 -13.64 6.01
CA GLN A 21 -0.92 -14.10 7.31
C GLN A 21 -1.84 -15.34 7.15
N PRO A 22 -2.00 -16.17 8.20
CA PRO A 22 -2.75 -17.42 8.06
C PRO A 22 -4.26 -17.23 7.87
N ASN A 23 -4.80 -16.05 8.13
CA ASN A 23 -6.25 -15.83 8.27
C ASN A 23 -6.97 -15.46 6.96
N GLY A 24 -6.30 -15.51 5.82
CA GLY A 24 -6.92 -15.25 4.52
C GLY A 24 -5.97 -14.72 3.46
N MET A 25 -6.51 -14.55 2.26
CA MET A 25 -5.76 -14.10 1.10
C MET A 25 -5.26 -12.66 1.28
N THR A 26 -4.01 -12.41 0.95
CA THR A 26 -3.37 -11.09 1.04
C THR A 26 -2.80 -10.65 -0.30
N VAL A 27 -2.60 -9.35 -0.47
CA VAL A 27 -2.05 -8.78 -1.71
C VAL A 27 -0.63 -9.30 -1.96
N GLN A 28 0.20 -9.34 -0.92
CA GLN A 28 1.57 -9.85 -1.01
C GLN A 28 1.60 -11.30 -1.50
N GLN A 29 0.75 -12.17 -0.93
CA GLN A 29 0.67 -13.57 -1.33
C GLN A 29 0.32 -13.73 -2.81
N CYS A 30 -0.70 -13.02 -3.29
CA CYS A 30 -1.10 -13.09 -4.69
C CYS A 30 0.03 -12.69 -5.64
N ILE A 31 0.80 -11.66 -5.30
CA ILE A 31 1.89 -11.20 -6.14
C ILE A 31 3.06 -12.17 -6.09
N GLU A 32 3.41 -12.71 -4.92
CA GLU A 32 4.48 -13.71 -4.77
C GLU A 32 4.17 -15.00 -5.53
N GLU A 33 2.94 -15.49 -5.45
CA GLU A 33 2.48 -16.67 -6.20
C GLU A 33 2.53 -16.43 -7.72
N ALA A 34 2.07 -15.27 -8.18
CA ALA A 34 2.11 -14.90 -9.59
C ALA A 34 3.55 -14.75 -10.12
N LEU A 35 4.43 -14.05 -9.37
CA LEU A 35 5.85 -13.94 -9.71
C LEU A 35 6.52 -15.31 -9.77
N SER A 36 6.30 -16.13 -8.74
CA SER A 36 6.90 -17.46 -8.64
C SER A 36 6.45 -18.38 -9.78
N THR A 37 5.19 -18.25 -10.19
CA THR A 37 4.64 -18.99 -11.36
C THR A 37 5.32 -18.57 -12.66
N ILE A 38 5.45 -17.27 -12.90
CA ILE A 38 6.04 -16.77 -14.16
C ILE A 38 7.53 -17.02 -14.23
N LEU A 39 8.24 -16.81 -13.11
CA LEU A 39 9.69 -16.94 -13.03
C LEU A 39 10.14 -18.39 -12.72
N ARG A 40 9.20 -19.29 -12.43
CA ARG A 40 9.43 -20.71 -12.12
C ARG A 40 10.37 -20.98 -10.95
N GLN A 41 10.45 -20.04 -10.04
CA GLN A 41 11.23 -20.10 -8.79
C GLN A 41 10.51 -19.30 -7.72
N PRO A 42 10.63 -19.67 -6.43
CA PRO A 42 10.06 -18.90 -5.34
C PRO A 42 10.61 -17.46 -5.32
N VAL A 43 9.72 -16.49 -5.27
CA VAL A 43 10.06 -15.07 -5.17
C VAL A 43 9.29 -14.46 -4.02
N SER A 44 10.00 -13.85 -3.09
CA SER A 44 9.40 -13.06 -2.00
C SER A 44 9.53 -11.58 -2.29
N ILE A 45 8.53 -10.81 -1.86
CA ILE A 45 8.52 -9.35 -2.02
C ILE A 45 8.45 -8.64 -0.66
N VAL A 46 9.01 -7.45 -0.60
CA VAL A 46 8.93 -6.58 0.58
C VAL A 46 8.24 -5.29 0.20
N GLY A 47 7.08 -5.03 0.80
CA GLY A 47 6.31 -3.80 0.56
C GLY A 47 6.83 -2.59 1.31
N ALA A 48 6.52 -1.40 0.81
CA ALA A 48 6.84 -0.11 1.45
C ALA A 48 6.16 0.08 2.82
N GLY A 49 5.08 -0.63 3.06
CA GLY A 49 4.35 -0.60 4.33
C GLY A 49 3.30 -1.70 4.41
N ARG A 50 2.66 -1.80 5.57
CA ARG A 50 1.53 -2.70 5.79
C ARG A 50 0.23 -1.90 5.65
N THR A 51 -0.79 -2.53 5.09
CA THR A 51 -2.17 -2.04 5.13
C THR A 51 -3.04 -3.09 5.81
N ASP A 52 -4.02 -2.66 6.56
CA ASP A 52 -5.00 -3.53 7.19
C ASP A 52 -6.00 -4.10 6.18
N ALA A 53 -6.80 -5.07 6.60
CA ALA A 53 -7.83 -5.68 5.76
C ALA A 53 -8.78 -4.62 5.20
N GLY A 54 -9.10 -4.72 3.92
CA GLY A 54 -10.00 -3.81 3.21
C GLY A 54 -9.38 -2.48 2.76
N VAL A 55 -8.18 -2.13 3.19
CA VAL A 55 -7.52 -0.88 2.79
C VAL A 55 -7.03 -0.97 1.35
N HIS A 56 -7.36 0.04 0.56
CA HIS A 56 -6.92 0.16 -0.83
C HIS A 56 -5.57 0.86 -0.94
N ALA A 57 -4.86 0.66 -2.03
CA ALA A 57 -3.69 1.45 -2.38
C ALA A 57 -3.75 1.87 -3.86
N ARG A 58 -3.72 3.18 -4.11
CA ARG A 58 -3.54 3.69 -5.47
C ARG A 58 -2.11 3.54 -5.94
N LEU A 59 -1.16 3.63 -5.01
CA LEU A 59 0.25 3.40 -5.25
C LEU A 59 0.86 2.73 -4.02
N MET A 60 1.36 1.53 -4.22
CA MET A 60 2.23 0.80 -3.31
C MET A 60 3.51 0.48 -4.07
N VAL A 61 4.63 0.53 -3.37
CA VAL A 61 5.91 0.07 -3.91
C VAL A 61 6.35 -1.16 -3.13
N ALA A 62 6.79 -2.18 -3.84
CA ALA A 62 7.44 -3.35 -3.24
C ALA A 62 8.78 -3.60 -3.96
N HIS A 63 9.67 -4.35 -3.35
CA HIS A 63 10.87 -4.81 -4.02
C HIS A 63 11.02 -6.33 -3.93
N PHE A 64 11.72 -6.88 -4.89
CA PHE A 64 12.20 -8.26 -4.88
C PHE A 64 13.62 -8.34 -5.44
N ASP A 65 14.28 -9.40 -5.07
CA ASP A 65 15.61 -9.74 -5.57
C ASP A 65 15.51 -10.87 -6.60
N TRP A 66 16.28 -10.74 -7.68
CA TRP A 66 16.38 -11.77 -8.70
C TRP A 66 17.82 -12.06 -9.04
N ALA A 67 18.15 -13.35 -9.27
CA ALA A 67 19.55 -13.75 -9.46
C ALA A 67 20.19 -13.15 -10.71
N GLU A 68 19.38 -13.01 -11.77
CA GLU A 68 19.82 -12.55 -13.09
C GLU A 68 19.19 -11.19 -13.46
N THR A 69 19.66 -10.62 -14.56
CA THR A 69 18.98 -9.46 -15.14
C THR A 69 17.70 -9.92 -15.81
N LEU A 70 16.58 -9.33 -15.44
CA LEU A 70 15.32 -9.55 -16.15
C LEU A 70 15.45 -8.99 -17.56
N PRO A 71 15.23 -9.80 -18.60
CA PRO A 71 15.42 -9.34 -19.98
C PRO A 71 14.44 -8.24 -20.38
N ASP A 72 13.21 -8.30 -19.85
CA ASP A 72 12.17 -7.31 -20.12
C ASP A 72 11.25 -7.15 -18.89
N PRO A 73 11.53 -6.19 -18.00
CA PRO A 73 10.67 -5.91 -16.85
C PRO A 73 9.25 -5.44 -17.23
N ALA A 74 9.07 -4.78 -18.37
CA ALA A 74 7.76 -4.33 -18.83
C ALA A 74 6.89 -5.54 -19.25
N PHE A 75 7.48 -6.50 -19.93
CA PHE A 75 6.81 -7.75 -20.30
C PHE A 75 6.45 -8.58 -19.05
N LEU A 76 7.30 -8.57 -18.02
CA LEU A 76 6.97 -9.23 -16.74
C LEU A 76 5.76 -8.56 -16.08
N ALA A 77 5.70 -7.22 -16.06
CA ALA A 77 4.56 -6.49 -15.53
C ALA A 77 3.26 -6.82 -16.28
N ASP A 78 3.32 -6.91 -17.61
CA ASP A 78 2.17 -7.29 -18.44
C ASP A 78 1.71 -8.74 -18.16
N LYS A 79 2.65 -9.68 -18.04
CA LYS A 79 2.34 -11.07 -17.66
C LYS A 79 1.68 -11.15 -16.28
N LEU A 80 2.17 -10.40 -15.30
CA LEU A 80 1.58 -10.32 -13.96
C LEU A 80 0.15 -9.81 -14.03
N ASN A 81 -0.12 -8.74 -14.79
CA ASN A 81 -1.45 -8.18 -14.96
C ASN A 81 -2.45 -9.14 -15.62
N ARG A 82 -1.97 -10.09 -16.43
CA ARG A 82 -2.83 -11.14 -17.01
C ARG A 82 -3.13 -12.28 -16.03
N LEU A 83 -2.26 -12.52 -15.07
CA LEU A 83 -2.39 -13.62 -14.11
C LEU A 83 -3.11 -13.16 -12.83
N LEU A 84 -2.86 -11.93 -12.38
CA LEU A 84 -3.47 -11.38 -11.19
C LEU A 84 -4.95 -11.07 -11.38
N SER A 85 -5.71 -11.08 -10.30
CA SER A 85 -7.11 -10.66 -10.31
C SER A 85 -7.24 -9.19 -10.73
N LYS A 86 -8.43 -8.79 -11.19
CA LYS A 86 -8.77 -7.40 -11.54
C LYS A 86 -8.57 -6.40 -10.39
N ASP A 87 -8.44 -6.90 -9.15
CA ASP A 87 -8.30 -6.07 -7.96
C ASP A 87 -6.84 -5.67 -7.67
N ILE A 88 -5.87 -6.19 -8.44
CA ILE A 88 -4.45 -5.84 -8.34
C ILE A 88 -3.93 -5.43 -9.72
N VAL A 89 -3.23 -4.32 -9.80
CA VAL A 89 -2.56 -3.85 -11.01
C VAL A 89 -1.07 -3.60 -10.74
N ILE A 90 -0.23 -4.09 -11.64
CA ILE A 90 1.20 -3.76 -11.69
C ILE A 90 1.38 -2.65 -12.73
N TYR A 91 1.80 -1.48 -12.29
CA TYR A 91 2.03 -0.35 -13.19
C TYR A 91 3.35 -0.46 -13.92
N ARG A 92 4.41 -0.85 -13.20
CA ARG A 92 5.75 -1.03 -13.76
C ARG A 92 6.66 -1.79 -12.82
N ILE A 93 7.70 -2.38 -13.39
CA ILE A 93 8.82 -2.99 -12.69
C ILE A 93 10.08 -2.29 -13.19
N VAL A 94 10.94 -1.84 -12.28
CA VAL A 94 12.17 -1.12 -12.64
C VAL A 94 13.36 -1.67 -11.86
N PRO A 95 14.54 -1.81 -12.50
CA PRO A 95 15.76 -2.14 -11.78
C PRO A 95 16.18 -0.96 -10.90
N VAL A 96 16.70 -1.29 -9.73
CA VAL A 96 17.22 -0.31 -8.76
C VAL A 96 18.59 -0.75 -8.24
N ILE A 97 19.28 0.12 -7.52
CA ILE A 97 20.53 -0.24 -6.85
C ILE A 97 20.27 -1.35 -5.82
N PRO A 98 21.21 -2.25 -5.55
CA PRO A 98 21.01 -3.39 -4.66
C PRO A 98 20.60 -3.01 -3.23
N GLU A 99 21.03 -1.84 -2.78
CA GLU A 99 20.78 -1.32 -1.43
C GLU A 99 19.40 -0.69 -1.28
N ALA A 100 18.74 -0.35 -2.40
CA ALA A 100 17.41 0.29 -2.36
C ALA A 100 16.38 -0.58 -1.64
N HIS A 101 15.63 0.01 -0.72
CA HIS A 101 14.68 -0.73 0.11
C HIS A 101 13.32 -0.04 0.12
N ALA A 102 12.29 -0.68 -0.44
CA ALA A 102 10.96 -0.09 -0.61
C ALA A 102 10.38 0.50 0.70
N ARG A 103 10.64 -0.10 1.84
CA ARG A 103 10.13 0.36 3.14
C ARG A 103 10.98 1.47 3.77
N PHE A 104 12.30 1.31 3.75
CA PHE A 104 13.19 2.20 4.50
C PHE A 104 13.56 3.47 3.71
N ASP A 105 13.56 3.40 2.39
CA ASP A 105 13.82 4.57 1.54
C ASP A 105 12.54 5.35 1.18
N ALA A 106 11.39 4.92 1.66
CA ALA A 106 10.15 5.67 1.50
C ALA A 106 10.23 6.99 2.29
N THR A 107 10.18 8.11 1.58
CA THR A 107 10.29 9.46 2.16
C THR A 107 9.00 9.95 2.78
N SER A 108 7.84 9.50 2.25
CA SER A 108 6.53 9.86 2.77
C SER A 108 5.50 8.78 2.49
N ARG A 109 4.40 8.81 3.22
CA ARG A 109 3.20 8.01 2.99
C ARG A 109 2.00 8.91 3.06
N THR A 110 1.18 8.90 2.02
CA THR A 110 -0.04 9.70 1.94
C THR A 110 -1.26 8.80 2.07
N TYR A 111 -2.17 9.17 2.94
CA TYR A 111 -3.44 8.47 3.13
C TYR A 111 -4.58 9.41 2.74
N GLN A 112 -5.53 8.90 1.95
CA GLN A 112 -6.72 9.62 1.57
C GLN A 112 -7.94 8.87 2.09
N TYR A 113 -8.77 9.56 2.85
CA TYR A 113 -10.01 9.03 3.37
C TYR A 113 -11.17 9.67 2.61
N TYR A 114 -11.88 8.86 1.84
CA TYR A 114 -13.01 9.34 1.05
C TYR A 114 -14.30 9.26 1.83
N LEU A 115 -14.95 10.39 1.99
CA LEU A 115 -16.20 10.53 2.73
C LEU A 115 -17.26 11.20 1.86
N THR A 116 -18.50 10.74 1.97
CA THR A 116 -19.66 11.37 1.31
C THR A 116 -20.86 11.43 2.25
N MET A 117 -21.68 12.44 2.10
CA MET A 117 -22.99 12.54 2.77
C MET A 117 -24.12 12.08 1.85
N GLN A 118 -23.86 11.91 0.56
CA GLN A 118 -24.85 11.47 -0.43
C GLN A 118 -24.67 10.00 -0.77
N LYS A 119 -25.78 9.34 -1.14
CA LYS A 119 -25.75 7.98 -1.67
C LYS A 119 -25.16 8.00 -3.09
N ASP A 120 -24.11 7.20 -3.31
CA ASP A 120 -23.48 7.05 -4.62
C ASP A 120 -23.38 5.55 -4.96
N PRO A 121 -24.19 5.03 -5.89
CA PRO A 121 -24.19 3.61 -6.24
C PRO A 121 -22.94 3.16 -7.00
N PHE A 122 -22.14 4.10 -7.52
CA PHE A 122 -20.93 3.80 -8.30
C PHE A 122 -19.66 3.79 -7.46
N ARG A 123 -19.69 4.38 -6.26
CA ARG A 123 -18.51 4.51 -5.37
C ARG A 123 -18.75 3.97 -3.97
N TYR A 124 -19.87 3.30 -3.70
CA TYR A 124 -20.23 2.84 -2.34
C TYR A 124 -19.17 1.96 -1.68
N ASP A 125 -18.35 1.24 -2.45
CA ASP A 125 -17.28 0.39 -1.95
C ASP A 125 -15.97 1.15 -1.64
N LEU A 126 -15.83 2.39 -2.12
CA LEU A 126 -14.59 3.17 -2.04
C LEU A 126 -14.73 4.42 -1.16
N VAL A 127 -15.95 4.71 -0.70
CA VAL A 127 -16.27 5.95 0.01
C VAL A 127 -17.10 5.65 1.24
N TYR A 128 -16.68 6.14 2.39
CA TYR A 128 -17.47 6.04 3.60
C TYR A 128 -18.64 7.02 3.56
N ARG A 129 -19.86 6.52 3.67
CA ARG A 129 -21.04 7.36 3.75
C ARG A 129 -21.33 7.73 5.20
N TYR A 130 -21.25 9.02 5.51
CA TYR A 130 -21.58 9.58 6.82
C TYR A 130 -22.93 10.30 6.76
N LEU A 131 -23.83 9.98 7.70
CA LEU A 131 -25.20 10.53 7.70
C LEU A 131 -25.39 11.74 8.61
N GLY A 132 -24.36 12.10 9.39
CA GLY A 132 -24.40 13.26 10.27
C GLY A 132 -23.99 14.56 9.58
N LYS A 133 -23.97 15.62 10.36
CA LYS A 133 -23.40 16.91 9.93
C LYS A 133 -21.92 16.94 10.30
N LEU A 134 -21.10 17.42 9.39
CA LEU A 134 -19.67 17.64 9.61
C LEU A 134 -19.38 19.14 9.54
N ASP A 135 -18.55 19.59 10.45
CA ASP A 135 -18.02 20.94 10.48
C ASP A 135 -16.57 20.88 9.97
N PHE A 136 -16.41 21.07 8.66
CA PHE A 136 -15.09 20.97 8.01
C PHE A 136 -14.13 22.06 8.49
N ASP A 137 -14.62 23.23 8.90
CA ASP A 137 -13.77 24.30 9.43
C ASP A 137 -13.13 23.85 10.75
N ARG A 138 -13.93 23.32 11.68
CA ARG A 138 -13.41 22.75 12.93
C ARG A 138 -12.53 21.52 12.71
N MET A 139 -12.87 20.67 11.75
CA MET A 139 -12.04 19.53 11.39
C MET A 139 -10.67 19.97 10.86
N ASN A 140 -10.63 21.03 10.04
CA ASN A 140 -9.38 21.58 9.54
C ASN A 140 -8.58 22.33 10.65
N GLU A 141 -9.24 22.99 11.61
CA GLU A 141 -8.57 23.51 12.80
C GLU A 141 -7.90 22.39 13.60
N ALA A 142 -8.60 21.27 13.82
CA ALA A 142 -8.03 20.11 14.49
C ALA A 142 -6.83 19.50 13.72
N CYS A 143 -6.89 19.47 12.39
CA CYS A 143 -5.76 19.02 11.57
C CYS A 143 -4.50 19.87 11.78
N ARG A 144 -4.64 21.18 12.00
CA ARG A 144 -3.48 22.07 12.26
C ARG A 144 -2.73 21.70 13.52
N VAL A 145 -3.44 21.23 14.55
CA VAL A 145 -2.84 20.80 15.82
C VAL A 145 -1.87 19.63 15.63
N LEU A 146 -2.07 18.78 14.62
CA LEU A 146 -1.18 17.64 14.34
C LEU A 146 0.26 18.06 14.01
N PHE A 147 0.47 19.25 13.48
CA PHE A 147 1.80 19.75 13.13
C PHE A 147 2.65 20.12 14.35
N ASP A 148 2.04 20.30 15.51
CA ASP A 148 2.73 20.65 16.76
C ASP A 148 3.26 19.41 17.50
N TYR A 149 2.94 18.19 17.02
CA TYR A 149 3.30 16.92 17.65
C TYR A 149 4.25 16.10 16.77
N VAL A 150 5.06 15.29 17.43
CA VAL A 150 5.99 14.34 16.80
C VAL A 150 5.63 12.91 17.20
N ASP A 151 5.23 12.69 18.45
CA ASP A 151 4.85 11.39 18.99
C ASP A 151 3.34 11.15 18.79
N PHE A 152 3.01 10.15 17.98
CA PHE A 152 1.66 9.73 17.66
C PHE A 152 1.27 8.40 18.31
N THR A 153 1.88 8.06 19.44
CA THR A 153 1.61 6.79 20.17
C THR A 153 0.13 6.61 20.47
N SER A 154 -0.59 7.69 20.83
CA SER A 154 -2.04 7.64 21.10
C SER A 154 -2.91 7.26 19.89
N PHE A 155 -2.37 7.38 18.68
CA PHE A 155 -3.03 7.01 17.42
C PHE A 155 -2.53 5.69 16.85
N SER A 156 -1.53 5.07 17.48
CA SER A 156 -0.91 3.86 16.96
C SER A 156 -1.59 2.61 17.53
N LYS A 157 -1.55 1.54 16.75
CA LYS A 157 -1.95 0.22 17.21
C LYS A 157 -0.93 -0.30 18.23
N LEU A 158 -1.40 -0.75 19.39
CA LEU A 158 -0.57 -1.36 20.41
C LEU A 158 0.02 -2.70 19.94
N HIS A 159 1.15 -3.10 20.50
CA HIS A 159 1.83 -4.37 20.21
C HIS A 159 2.25 -4.55 18.74
N THR A 160 2.83 -3.51 18.15
CA THR A 160 3.45 -3.59 16.82
C THR A 160 4.98 -3.59 16.94
N ASP A 161 5.68 -4.16 15.94
CA ASP A 161 7.15 -4.25 15.88
C ASP A 161 7.83 -2.91 15.52
N VAL A 162 7.17 -1.78 15.72
CA VAL A 162 7.75 -0.47 15.44
C VAL A 162 8.56 0.04 16.63
N LYS A 163 9.74 0.59 16.37
CA LYS A 163 10.64 1.10 17.40
C LYS A 163 10.13 2.43 18.01
N THR A 164 9.48 3.25 17.22
CA THR A 164 8.92 4.53 17.66
C THR A 164 7.65 4.84 16.86
N ASN A 165 6.75 5.65 17.45
CA ASN A 165 5.57 6.20 16.78
C ASN A 165 5.77 7.66 16.38
N ASN A 166 7.03 8.10 16.28
CA ASN A 166 7.38 9.43 15.86
C ASN A 166 7.13 9.59 14.36
N CYS A 167 6.36 10.61 14.00
CA CYS A 167 6.04 10.94 12.62
C CYS A 167 6.22 12.44 12.38
N ARG A 168 6.59 12.80 11.17
CA ARG A 168 6.52 14.17 10.69
C ARG A 168 5.32 14.31 9.77
N ILE A 169 4.39 15.15 10.16
CA ILE A 169 3.22 15.47 9.34
C ILE A 169 3.62 16.51 8.29
N TYR A 170 3.39 16.20 7.02
CA TYR A 170 3.62 17.14 5.91
C TYR A 170 2.32 17.79 5.45
N GLU A 171 1.21 17.06 5.53
CA GLU A 171 -0.10 17.51 5.10
C GLU A 171 -1.17 16.86 5.97
N ALA A 172 -2.16 17.63 6.39
CA ALA A 172 -3.37 17.14 7.04
C ALA A 172 -4.50 18.13 6.76
N GLY A 173 -5.63 17.67 6.26
CA GLY A 173 -6.78 18.50 5.93
C GLY A 173 -7.95 17.72 5.35
N TRP A 174 -9.11 18.38 5.31
CA TRP A 174 -10.37 17.88 4.76
C TRP A 174 -10.85 18.75 3.61
#